data_2e3c9ebfc0dd87250fb585b54480844b
#
_entry.id   2e3c9ebfc0dd87250fb585b54480844b
#
_cell.length_a   1.000
_cell.length_b   1.000
_cell.length_c   1.000
_cell.angle_alpha   90.00
_cell.angle_beta   90.00
_cell.angle_gamma   90.00
#
_symmetry.space_group_name_H-M   'P 1'
#
loop_
_entity.id
_entity.type
_entity.pdbx_description
1 polymer ?
#
loop_
_entity_poly.entity_id
_entity_poly.type
_entity_poly.pdbx_seq_one_letter_code
_entity_poly.pdbx_strand_id
1 'polypeptide(L)'
;YLDTPDFRLIRRSLEKPVYKEKLRLRSYGRADWEHPVFMELKKKYRSVVYKRRLTLPYGRALDCLAGDCPWPETQIGSEIGYAMDFYPDLEPRVFLSYERDSWYAPESGLRITFDDAIRFRTEDLTLDSDPWGTALLRPDQVLMELKAPGAIPLWMVRLLTEMGLYKTSFSKYGTAYQILLEQEYKGGKR
;
A
#
# COMPACT_ATOMS: atom_id res chain seq x y z
N TYR A 1 0.37 6.59 1.40
CA TYR A 1 1.29 6.03 2.39
C TYR A 1 1.84 7.13 3.27
N LEU A 2 1.89 6.85 4.56
CA LEU A 2 2.55 7.71 5.54
C LEU A 2 3.99 7.21 5.76
N ASP A 3 4.92 8.13 5.84
CA ASP A 3 6.34 7.87 6.11
C ASP A 3 6.97 9.13 6.73
N THR A 4 8.17 9.03 7.22
CA THR A 4 8.95 10.20 7.65
C THR A 4 9.44 11.01 6.45
N PRO A 5 9.83 12.30 6.62
CA PRO A 5 10.36 13.14 5.53
C PRO A 5 11.51 12.49 4.76
N ASP A 6 12.33 11.69 5.43
CA ASP A 6 13.46 10.96 4.86
C ASP A 6 13.12 9.54 4.38
N PHE A 7 11.81 9.17 4.31
CA PHE A 7 11.33 7.86 3.85
C PHE A 7 11.87 6.67 4.68
N ARG A 8 12.00 6.83 5.97
CA ARG A 8 12.61 5.84 6.88
C ARG A 8 11.95 4.46 6.83
N LEU A 9 10.59 4.40 6.80
CA LEU A 9 9.86 3.13 6.84
C LEU A 9 10.07 2.34 5.55
N ILE A 10 9.99 3.01 4.38
CA ILE A 10 10.16 2.31 3.11
C ILE A 10 11.61 1.95 2.86
N ARG A 11 12.57 2.83 3.16
CA ARG A 11 14.01 2.53 3.09
C ARG A 11 14.32 1.27 3.88
N ARG A 12 13.96 1.26 5.17
CA ARG A 12 14.11 0.10 6.03
C ARG A 12 13.40 -1.14 5.49
N SER A 13 12.19 -0.98 4.91
CA SER A 13 11.46 -2.12 4.33
C SER A 13 12.18 -2.77 3.15
N LEU A 14 12.95 -2.00 2.37
CA LEU A 14 13.71 -2.51 1.21
C LEU A 14 14.96 -3.31 1.62
N GLU A 15 15.55 -3.01 2.76
CA GLU A 15 16.69 -3.74 3.35
C GLU A 15 16.31 -5.15 3.82
N LYS A 16 15.04 -5.53 3.72
CA LYS A 16 14.48 -6.83 4.15
C LYS A 16 14.78 -7.19 5.61
N PRO A 17 14.57 -6.28 6.57
CA PRO A 17 14.88 -6.51 7.97
C PRO A 17 13.96 -7.59 8.58
N VAL A 18 14.32 -8.05 9.77
CA VAL A 18 13.52 -8.99 10.57
C VAL A 18 12.15 -8.39 10.92
N TYR A 19 12.11 -7.10 11.24
CA TYR A 19 10.88 -6.34 11.53
C TYR A 19 10.73 -5.14 10.62
N LYS A 20 9.56 -4.98 10.05
CA LYS A 20 9.18 -3.80 9.26
C LYS A 20 7.69 -3.50 9.35
N GLU A 21 7.36 -2.26 9.13
CA GLU A 21 5.99 -1.79 9.12
C GLU A 21 5.73 -0.77 7.99
N LYS A 22 4.46 -0.60 7.68
CA LYS A 22 3.96 0.38 6.71
C LYS A 22 2.62 0.89 7.19
N LEU A 23 2.44 2.19 7.12
CA LEU A 23 1.16 2.85 7.40
C LEU A 23 0.61 3.43 6.11
N ARG A 24 -0.73 3.39 5.96
CA ARG A 24 -1.40 4.04 4.86
C ARG A 24 -2.84 4.36 5.19
N LEU A 25 -3.32 5.46 4.68
CA LEU A 25 -4.73 5.73 4.53
C LEU A 25 -5.19 5.26 3.13
N ARG A 26 -6.35 4.62 3.03
CA ARG A 26 -6.84 4.03 1.78
C ARG A 26 -8.33 4.27 1.60
N SER A 27 -8.74 4.60 0.38
CA SER A 27 -10.14 4.60 -0.07
C SER A 27 -10.37 3.60 -1.22
N TYR A 28 -11.62 3.30 -1.48
CA TYR A 28 -12.09 2.72 -2.73
C TYR A 28 -12.81 3.82 -3.51
N GLY A 29 -12.21 4.27 -4.61
CA GLY A 29 -12.64 5.45 -5.33
C GLY A 29 -12.20 6.75 -4.64
N ARG A 30 -12.67 7.88 -5.18
CA ARG A 30 -12.45 9.22 -4.58
C ARG A 30 -13.22 9.33 -3.27
N ALA A 31 -12.60 9.90 -2.26
CA ALA A 31 -13.23 10.11 -0.96
C ALA A 31 -13.87 11.51 -0.93
N ASP A 32 -15.12 11.60 -0.49
CA ASP A 32 -15.68 12.81 0.06
C ASP A 32 -15.52 12.81 1.60
N TRP A 33 -15.96 13.86 2.27
CA TRP A 33 -15.73 14.05 3.70
C TRP A 33 -16.25 12.89 4.57
N GLU A 34 -17.41 12.31 4.21
CA GLU A 34 -18.05 11.20 4.91
C GLU A 34 -17.68 9.82 4.35
N HIS A 35 -16.91 9.79 3.27
CA HIS A 35 -16.51 8.52 2.63
C HIS A 35 -15.73 7.62 3.59
N PRO A 36 -16.08 6.34 3.72
CA PRO A 36 -15.34 5.41 4.57
C PRO A 36 -13.95 5.16 4.03
N VAL A 37 -12.94 5.54 4.81
CA VAL A 37 -11.53 5.27 4.52
C VAL A 37 -10.94 4.29 5.53
N PHE A 38 -9.84 3.68 5.17
CA PHE A 38 -9.18 2.64 5.95
C PHE A 38 -7.79 3.07 6.35
N MET A 39 -7.60 3.36 7.64
CA MET A 39 -6.26 3.47 8.20
C MET A 39 -5.69 2.07 8.43
N GLU A 40 -4.62 1.74 7.75
CA GLU A 40 -4.03 0.41 7.77
C GLU A 40 -2.57 0.45 8.28
N LEU A 41 -2.32 -0.33 9.34
CA LEU A 41 -0.98 -0.61 9.84
C LEU A 41 -0.63 -2.06 9.50
N LYS A 42 0.38 -2.25 8.68
CA LYS A 42 0.92 -3.55 8.31
C LYS A 42 2.28 -3.74 8.94
N LYS A 43 2.38 -4.68 9.88
CA LYS A 43 3.63 -5.11 10.52
C LYS A 43 4.04 -6.46 9.94
N LYS A 44 5.34 -6.65 9.72
CA LYS A 44 5.91 -7.95 9.39
C LYS A 44 7.07 -8.24 10.33
N TYR A 45 6.97 -9.32 11.07
CA TYR A 45 8.04 -9.84 11.91
C TYR A 45 8.47 -11.21 11.40
N ARG A 46 9.72 -11.35 10.98
CA ARG A 46 10.21 -12.53 10.23
C ARG A 46 9.33 -12.79 9.01
N SER A 47 8.63 -13.94 8.95
CA SER A 47 7.70 -14.30 7.88
C SER A 47 6.23 -13.99 8.19
N VAL A 48 5.90 -13.69 9.46
CA VAL A 48 4.52 -13.45 9.90
C VAL A 48 4.11 -12.01 9.61
N VAL A 49 2.93 -11.86 9.01
CA VAL A 49 2.35 -10.56 8.66
C VAL A 49 1.14 -10.30 9.56
N TYR A 50 1.17 -9.18 10.27
CA TYR A 50 0.06 -8.64 11.04
C TYR A 50 -0.52 -7.45 10.30
N LYS A 51 -1.83 -7.44 10.10
CA LYS A 51 -2.54 -6.33 9.48
C LYS A 51 -3.61 -5.83 10.43
N ARG A 52 -3.56 -4.54 10.74
CA ARG A 52 -4.58 -3.79 11.47
C ARG A 52 -5.29 -2.87 10.51
N ARG A 53 -6.60 -2.79 10.64
CA ARG A 53 -7.42 -1.88 9.84
C ARG A 53 -8.46 -1.23 10.73
N LEU A 54 -8.49 0.09 10.69
CA LEU A 54 -9.50 0.93 11.29
C LEU A 54 -10.28 1.60 10.17
N THR A 55 -11.61 1.61 10.25
CA THR A 55 -12.49 2.30 9.31
C THR A 55 -12.99 3.58 9.95
N LEU A 56 -12.87 4.69 9.24
CA LEU A 56 -13.28 6.03 9.68
C LEU A 56 -13.90 6.80 8.51
N PRO A 57 -14.77 7.78 8.72
CA PRO A 57 -15.03 8.83 7.75
C PRO A 57 -13.73 9.55 7.37
N TYR A 58 -13.61 9.97 6.13
CA TYR A 58 -12.37 10.59 5.62
C TYR A 58 -12.00 11.85 6.40
N GLY A 59 -12.95 12.74 6.65
CA GLY A 59 -12.71 13.94 7.46
C GLY A 59 -12.15 13.60 8.84
N ARG A 60 -12.76 12.65 9.55
CA ARG A 60 -12.26 12.23 10.86
C ARG A 60 -10.85 11.61 10.79
N ALA A 61 -10.54 10.88 9.71
CA ALA A 61 -9.20 10.33 9.52
C ALA A 61 -8.15 11.44 9.33
N LEU A 62 -8.52 12.54 8.64
CA LEU A 62 -7.66 13.71 8.48
C LEU A 62 -7.44 14.43 9.82
N ASP A 63 -8.50 14.66 10.60
CA ASP A 63 -8.41 15.28 11.92
C ASP A 63 -7.50 14.47 12.87
N CYS A 64 -7.64 13.13 12.87
CA CYS A 64 -6.77 12.27 13.67
C CYS A 64 -5.32 12.30 13.19
N LEU A 65 -5.07 12.40 11.87
CA LEU A 65 -3.72 12.54 11.31
C LEU A 65 -3.09 13.90 11.61
N ALA A 66 -3.90 14.96 11.68
CA ALA A 66 -3.48 16.30 12.08
C ALA A 66 -3.22 16.43 13.59
N GLY A 67 -3.69 15.48 14.39
CA GLY A 67 -3.63 15.53 15.86
C GLY A 67 -4.79 16.30 16.50
N ASP A 68 -5.78 16.71 15.70
CA ASP A 68 -6.93 17.50 16.16
C ASP A 68 -7.97 16.64 16.91
N CYS A 69 -7.94 15.33 16.73
CA CYS A 69 -8.75 14.40 17.49
C CYS A 69 -7.99 13.09 17.81
N PRO A 70 -8.34 12.42 18.93
CA PRO A 70 -7.72 11.15 19.28
C PRO A 70 -8.20 10.03 18.34
N TRP A 71 -7.34 9.05 18.13
CA TRP A 71 -7.74 7.79 17.51
C TRP A 71 -8.83 7.09 18.34
N PRO A 72 -9.78 6.38 17.71
CA PRO A 72 -10.83 5.67 18.44
C PRO A 72 -10.29 4.78 19.56
N GLU A 73 -10.99 4.74 20.70
CA GLU A 73 -10.65 3.94 21.87
C GLU A 73 -10.90 2.45 21.64
N THR A 74 -10.15 1.87 20.70
CA THR A 74 -10.14 0.45 20.38
C THR A 74 -8.69 -0.04 20.39
N GLN A 75 -8.48 -1.34 20.53
CA GLN A 75 -7.14 -1.91 20.45
C GLN A 75 -6.42 -1.47 19.15
N ILE A 76 -7.10 -1.49 18.01
CA ILE A 76 -6.52 -1.11 16.72
C ILE A 76 -6.22 0.39 16.69
N GLY A 77 -7.13 1.22 17.20
CA GLY A 77 -6.90 2.67 17.31
C GLY A 77 -5.69 2.99 18.19
N SER A 78 -5.56 2.30 19.34
CA SER A 78 -4.40 2.45 20.21
C SER A 78 -3.09 1.97 19.55
N GLU A 79 -3.12 0.87 18.77
CA GLU A 79 -1.94 0.41 18.02
C GLU A 79 -1.52 1.41 16.92
N ILE A 80 -2.49 2.08 16.27
CA ILE A 80 -2.23 3.11 15.26
C ILE A 80 -1.69 4.38 15.95
N GLY A 81 -2.35 4.84 17.03
CA GLY A 81 -1.88 5.98 17.83
C GLY A 81 -0.44 5.78 18.31
N TYR A 82 -0.15 4.62 18.89
CA TYR A 82 1.22 4.28 19.29
C TYR A 82 2.23 4.36 18.14
N ALA A 83 1.85 3.92 16.93
CA ALA A 83 2.74 4.00 15.77
C ALA A 83 2.97 5.45 15.34
N MET A 84 1.95 6.32 15.45
CA MET A 84 2.08 7.76 15.18
C MET A 84 2.99 8.44 16.21
N ASP A 85 2.82 8.12 17.49
CA ASP A 85 3.66 8.66 18.58
C ASP A 85 5.12 8.17 18.46
N PHE A 86 5.32 6.92 18.06
CA PHE A 86 6.64 6.33 17.88
C PHE A 86 7.43 6.94 16.70
N TYR A 87 6.72 7.42 15.69
CA TYR A 87 7.27 8.14 14.54
C TYR A 87 6.59 9.52 14.45
N PRO A 88 7.03 10.51 15.25
CA PRO A 88 6.35 11.81 15.37
C PRO A 88 6.30 12.62 14.07
N ASP A 89 7.19 12.30 13.11
CA ASP A 89 7.29 13.00 11.83
C ASP A 89 6.55 12.25 10.69
N LEU A 90 5.62 11.34 11.02
CA LEU A 90 4.83 10.65 9.99
C LEU A 90 3.86 11.60 9.31
N GLU A 91 3.99 11.68 8.00
CA GLU A 91 3.12 12.48 7.14
C GLU A 91 2.79 11.74 5.84
N PRO A 92 1.76 12.13 5.09
CA PRO A 92 1.55 11.62 3.74
C PRO A 92 2.78 11.88 2.86
N ARG A 93 3.36 10.84 2.27
CA ARG A 93 4.56 10.95 1.42
C ARG A 93 4.33 10.50 -0.01
N VAL A 94 3.49 9.51 -0.20
CA VAL A 94 3.20 8.98 -1.53
C VAL A 94 1.73 8.63 -1.65
N PHE A 95 1.08 9.22 -2.65
CA PHE A 95 -0.21 8.76 -3.14
C PHE A 95 0.00 7.62 -4.15
N LEU A 96 -0.83 6.59 -4.08
CA LEU A 96 -0.83 5.45 -4.99
C LEU A 96 -2.25 5.13 -5.42
N SER A 97 -2.50 5.15 -6.72
CA SER A 97 -3.75 4.71 -7.32
C SER A 97 -3.53 3.53 -8.27
N TYR A 98 -4.55 2.73 -8.45
CA TYR A 98 -4.58 1.62 -9.42
C TYR A 98 -6.00 1.15 -9.61
N GLU A 99 -6.29 0.61 -10.76
CA GLU A 99 -7.51 -0.14 -11.05
C GLU A 99 -7.30 -1.59 -10.66
N ARG A 100 -8.36 -2.27 -10.21
CA ARG A 100 -8.27 -3.66 -9.76
C ARG A 100 -9.46 -4.48 -10.17
N ASP A 101 -9.18 -5.53 -10.92
CA ASP A 101 -10.07 -6.66 -11.11
C ASP A 101 -9.76 -7.77 -10.09
N SER A 102 -10.80 -8.38 -9.55
CA SER A 102 -10.66 -9.42 -8.52
C SER A 102 -11.61 -10.58 -8.77
N TRP A 103 -11.05 -11.78 -8.79
CA TRP A 103 -11.77 -13.04 -8.88
C TRP A 103 -11.54 -13.88 -7.63
N TYR A 104 -12.58 -14.62 -7.27
CA TYR A 104 -12.54 -15.52 -6.13
C TYR A 104 -13.15 -16.87 -6.50
N ALA A 105 -12.45 -17.96 -6.23
CA ALA A 105 -12.90 -19.32 -6.40
C ALA A 105 -13.27 -19.92 -5.04
N PRO A 106 -14.56 -20.05 -4.70
CA PRO A 106 -14.99 -20.48 -3.35
C PRO A 106 -14.48 -21.87 -2.98
N GLU A 107 -14.41 -22.79 -3.92
CA GLU A 107 -14.04 -24.20 -3.70
C GLU A 107 -12.59 -24.34 -3.21
N SER A 108 -11.70 -23.48 -3.67
CA SER A 108 -10.27 -23.51 -3.33
C SER A 108 -9.83 -22.38 -2.42
N GLY A 109 -10.72 -21.38 -2.19
CA GLY A 109 -10.35 -20.15 -1.50
C GLY A 109 -9.34 -19.31 -2.29
N LEU A 110 -9.05 -19.65 -3.55
CA LEU A 110 -8.12 -18.92 -4.40
C LEU A 110 -8.70 -17.55 -4.74
N ARG A 111 -7.93 -16.52 -4.50
CA ARG A 111 -8.19 -15.16 -4.98
C ARG A 111 -7.11 -14.73 -5.95
N ILE A 112 -7.54 -14.20 -7.09
CA ILE A 112 -6.68 -13.63 -8.11
C ILE A 112 -7.04 -12.15 -8.22
N THR A 113 -6.05 -11.28 -8.23
CA THR A 113 -6.26 -9.85 -8.53
C THR A 113 -5.32 -9.42 -9.62
N PHE A 114 -5.81 -8.58 -10.53
CA PHE A 114 -5.02 -7.89 -11.53
C PHE A 114 -5.08 -6.39 -11.23
N ASP A 115 -3.93 -5.78 -11.08
CA ASP A 115 -3.79 -4.34 -10.87
C ASP A 115 -3.15 -3.73 -12.10
N ASP A 116 -3.84 -2.79 -12.70
CA ASP A 116 -3.34 -1.99 -13.81
C ASP A 116 -3.44 -0.49 -13.52
N ALA A 117 -3.09 0.35 -14.48
CA ALA A 117 -3.05 1.80 -14.34
C ALA A 117 -2.41 2.28 -13.03
N ILE A 118 -1.41 1.51 -12.53
CA ILE A 118 -0.76 1.82 -11.26
C ILE A 118 0.06 3.09 -11.40
N ARG A 119 -0.31 4.14 -10.66
CA ARG A 119 0.34 5.46 -10.66
C ARG A 119 0.72 5.88 -9.25
N PHE A 120 1.74 6.73 -9.16
CA PHE A 120 2.09 7.38 -7.89
C PHE A 120 2.44 8.85 -8.09
N ARG A 121 2.33 9.63 -7.02
CA ARG A 121 2.80 11.02 -6.93
C ARG A 121 3.21 11.37 -5.50
N THR A 122 3.96 12.46 -5.36
CA THR A 122 4.45 12.99 -4.07
C THR A 122 3.86 14.35 -3.73
N GLU A 123 2.98 14.85 -4.54
CA GLU A 123 2.22 16.09 -4.35
C GLU A 123 0.73 15.82 -4.45
N ASP A 124 -0.12 16.73 -3.98
CA ASP A 124 -1.58 16.55 -3.95
C ASP A 124 -1.97 15.19 -3.36
N LEU A 125 -1.52 14.94 -2.13
CA LEU A 125 -1.58 13.63 -1.45
C LEU A 125 -2.93 13.36 -0.77
N THR A 126 -4.02 13.90 -1.33
CA THR A 126 -5.37 13.74 -0.82
C THR A 126 -6.11 12.59 -1.52
N LEU A 127 -7.11 12.00 -0.84
CA LEU A 127 -7.89 10.89 -1.39
C LEU A 127 -9.13 11.35 -2.18
N ASP A 128 -9.41 12.64 -2.18
CA ASP A 128 -10.50 13.29 -2.92
C ASP A 128 -10.08 13.79 -4.30
N SER A 129 -8.80 13.73 -4.63
CA SER A 129 -8.26 14.12 -5.92
C SER A 129 -8.27 12.99 -6.96
N ASP A 130 -8.14 13.33 -8.23
CA ASP A 130 -8.12 12.38 -9.34
C ASP A 130 -6.86 11.49 -9.34
N PRO A 131 -6.93 10.28 -9.90
CA PRO A 131 -5.81 9.34 -9.93
C PRO A 131 -4.80 9.68 -11.04
N TRP A 132 -4.02 10.73 -10.87
CA TRP A 132 -2.93 11.12 -11.76
C TRP A 132 -1.56 10.79 -11.13
N GLY A 133 -0.50 10.87 -11.93
CA GLY A 133 0.87 10.67 -11.48
C GLY A 133 1.72 9.82 -12.42
N THR A 134 2.94 9.50 -11.99
CA THR A 134 3.90 8.67 -12.71
C THR A 134 3.47 7.20 -12.70
N ALA A 135 3.48 6.56 -13.87
CA ALA A 135 3.17 5.13 -13.99
C ALA A 135 4.26 4.26 -13.33
N LEU A 136 3.85 3.24 -12.59
CA LEU A 136 4.76 2.25 -11.98
C LEU A 136 5.11 1.09 -12.92
N LEU A 137 4.24 0.81 -13.86
CA LEU A 137 4.39 -0.27 -14.83
C LEU A 137 4.33 0.32 -16.24
N ARG A 138 4.92 -0.39 -17.19
CA ARG A 138 4.74 -0.07 -18.61
C ARG A 138 3.28 -0.30 -19.02
N PRO A 139 2.79 0.34 -20.11
CA PRO A 139 1.40 0.19 -20.56
C PRO A 139 0.97 -1.24 -20.90
N ASP A 140 1.94 -2.11 -21.23
CA ASP A 140 1.75 -3.52 -21.58
C ASP A 140 1.82 -4.47 -20.37
N GLN A 141 1.95 -3.94 -19.16
CA GLN A 141 2.14 -4.71 -17.94
C GLN A 141 0.96 -4.59 -16.98
N VAL A 142 0.60 -5.71 -16.38
CA VAL A 142 -0.39 -5.83 -15.32
C VAL A 142 0.23 -6.58 -14.14
N LEU A 143 -0.05 -6.16 -12.94
CA LEU A 143 0.39 -6.84 -11.74
C LEU A 143 -0.65 -7.86 -11.28
N MET A 144 -0.34 -9.15 -11.46
CA MET A 144 -1.17 -10.24 -10.94
C MET A 144 -0.72 -10.62 -9.51
N GLU A 145 -1.67 -10.76 -8.60
CA GLU A 145 -1.45 -11.27 -7.25
C GLU A 145 -2.35 -12.49 -7.01
N LEU A 146 -1.76 -13.60 -6.57
CA LEU A 146 -2.44 -14.82 -6.19
C LEU A 146 -2.42 -14.98 -4.68
N LYS A 147 -3.56 -15.31 -4.09
CA LYS A 147 -3.71 -15.65 -2.67
C LYS A 147 -4.53 -16.92 -2.52
N ALA A 148 -3.96 -17.90 -1.83
CA ALA A 148 -4.65 -19.12 -1.43
C ALA A 148 -4.45 -19.34 0.07
N PRO A 149 -5.43 -19.89 0.79
CA PRO A 149 -5.31 -20.21 2.21
C PRO A 149 -4.29 -21.34 2.47
N GLY A 150 -4.00 -22.13 1.45
CA GLY A 150 -3.04 -23.24 1.47
C GLY A 150 -2.20 -23.27 0.21
N ALA A 151 -2.05 -24.44 -0.39
CA ALA A 151 -1.36 -24.61 -1.68
C ALA A 151 -2.18 -23.99 -2.83
N ILE A 152 -1.50 -23.43 -3.80
CA ILE A 152 -2.13 -22.99 -5.05
C ILE A 152 -2.66 -24.23 -5.78
N PRO A 153 -3.92 -24.24 -6.29
CA PRO A 153 -4.49 -25.37 -7.01
C PRO A 153 -3.63 -25.79 -8.22
N LEU A 154 -3.49 -27.11 -8.44
CA LEU A 154 -2.63 -27.65 -9.50
C LEU A 154 -2.99 -27.13 -10.90
N TRP A 155 -4.27 -26.93 -11.19
CA TRP A 155 -4.70 -26.38 -12.48
C TRP A 155 -4.12 -24.96 -12.69
N MET A 156 -4.07 -24.14 -11.63
CA MET A 156 -3.49 -22.80 -11.70
C MET A 156 -1.97 -22.87 -11.87
N VAL A 157 -1.30 -23.78 -11.16
CA VAL A 157 0.15 -23.98 -11.30
C VAL A 157 0.50 -24.39 -12.75
N ARG A 158 -0.28 -25.29 -13.34
CA ARG A 158 -0.10 -25.71 -14.75
C ARG A 158 -0.27 -24.53 -15.70
N LEU A 159 -1.36 -23.77 -15.55
CA LEU A 159 -1.64 -22.57 -16.36
C LEU A 159 -0.51 -21.56 -16.29
N LEU A 160 -0.03 -21.24 -15.08
CA LEU A 160 1.10 -20.30 -14.89
C LEU A 160 2.38 -20.81 -15.57
N THR A 161 2.64 -22.11 -15.49
CA THR A 161 3.82 -22.74 -16.12
C THR A 161 3.73 -22.69 -17.64
N GLU A 162 2.57 -23.04 -18.20
CA GLU A 162 2.31 -22.98 -19.65
C GLU A 162 2.46 -21.56 -20.21
N MET A 163 2.02 -20.55 -19.43
CA MET A 163 2.17 -19.13 -19.79
C MET A 163 3.55 -18.56 -19.48
N GLY A 164 4.47 -19.32 -18.89
CA GLY A 164 5.79 -18.83 -18.48
C GLY A 164 5.77 -17.77 -17.38
N LEU A 165 4.73 -17.76 -16.53
CA LEU A 165 4.54 -16.79 -15.46
C LEU A 165 5.14 -17.29 -14.15
N TYR A 166 6.15 -16.59 -13.65
CA TYR A 166 6.87 -16.96 -12.45
C TYR A 166 6.68 -15.91 -11.34
N LYS A 167 6.75 -16.38 -10.08
CA LYS A 167 6.65 -15.52 -8.91
C LYS A 167 7.77 -14.48 -8.89
N THR A 168 7.39 -13.24 -8.76
CA THR A 168 8.32 -12.12 -8.52
C THR A 168 8.00 -11.40 -7.22
N SER A 169 8.94 -10.61 -6.72
CA SER A 169 8.73 -9.74 -5.57
C SER A 169 8.41 -8.34 -6.07
N PHE A 170 7.21 -7.85 -5.75
CA PHE A 170 6.79 -6.51 -6.13
C PHE A 170 6.17 -5.78 -4.92
N SER A 171 6.56 -4.54 -4.74
CA SER A 171 5.96 -3.65 -3.73
C SER A 171 5.66 -2.32 -4.39
N LYS A 172 4.37 -1.99 -4.60
CA LYS A 172 3.96 -0.72 -5.21
C LYS A 172 4.68 0.48 -4.59
N TYR A 173 4.67 0.58 -3.25
CA TYR A 173 5.35 1.66 -2.54
C TYR A 173 6.88 1.59 -2.66
N GLY A 174 7.45 0.38 -2.61
CA GLY A 174 8.91 0.21 -2.79
C GLY A 174 9.36 0.60 -4.20
N THR A 175 8.60 0.23 -5.23
CA THR A 175 8.88 0.60 -6.62
C THR A 175 8.73 2.11 -6.84
N ALA A 176 7.65 2.73 -6.28
CA ALA A 176 7.48 4.19 -6.32
C ALA A 176 8.70 4.91 -5.72
N TYR A 177 9.15 4.48 -4.56
CA TYR A 177 10.32 5.06 -3.90
C TYR A 177 11.62 4.89 -4.72
N GLN A 178 11.82 3.73 -5.34
CA GLN A 178 12.98 3.53 -6.22
C GLN A 178 12.98 4.47 -7.42
N ILE A 179 11.81 4.70 -8.04
CA ILE A 179 11.66 5.65 -9.15
C ILE A 179 11.96 7.09 -8.68
N LEU A 180 11.50 7.47 -7.46
CA LEU A 180 11.82 8.79 -6.89
C LEU A 180 13.33 9.00 -6.76
N LEU A 181 14.06 8.03 -6.21
CA LEU A 181 15.52 8.09 -6.08
C LEU A 181 16.21 8.24 -7.44
N GLU A 182 15.74 7.53 -8.47
CA GLU A 182 16.28 7.64 -9.82
C GLU A 182 16.02 9.03 -10.45
N GLN A 183 14.87 9.63 -10.18
CA GLN A 183 14.53 10.98 -10.65
C GLN A 183 15.40 12.05 -9.98
N GLU A 184 15.58 11.97 -8.65
CA GLU A 184 16.46 12.87 -7.89
C GLU A 184 17.90 12.79 -8.38
N TYR A 185 18.41 11.56 -8.59
CA TYR A 185 19.77 11.37 -9.10
C TYR A 185 19.97 11.95 -10.51
N LYS A 186 18.98 11.86 -11.38
CA LYS A 186 19.02 12.46 -12.74
C LYS A 186 18.85 13.97 -12.72
N GLY A 187 18.03 14.50 -11.80
CA GLY A 187 17.81 15.94 -11.64
C GLY A 187 18.99 16.70 -11.02
N GLY A 188 19.72 16.05 -10.12
CA GLY A 188 20.90 16.63 -9.46
C GLY A 188 22.18 16.67 -10.34
N LYS A 189 22.13 16.15 -11.57
CA LYS A 189 23.25 16.17 -12.53
C LYS A 189 23.15 17.29 -13.60
N ARG A 190 22.24 18.25 -13.40
CA ARG A 190 22.10 19.41 -14.29
C ARG A 190 22.70 20.66 -13.68
#